data_1b9ad4d3cb18647ecada4df5ff37a5ea
#
_entry.id   1b9ad4d3cb18647ecada4df5ff37a5ea
#
_cell.length_a   1.000
_cell.length_b   1.000
_cell.length_c   1.000
_cell.angle_alpha   90.00
_cell.angle_beta   90.00
_cell.angle_gamma   90.00
#
_symmetry.space_group_name_H-M   'P 1'
#
loop_
_entity.id
_entity.type
_entity.pdbx_description
1 polymer ?
#
loop_
_entity_poly.entity_id
_entity_poly.type
_entity_poly.pdbx_seq_one_letter_code
_entity_poly.pdbx_strand_id
1 'polypeptide(L)'
;MLVEVRQWNKQDVLTVSSREVAQDFEKEHKNILQNIEHLRGQMEPAENSAGYFIPAMYRDAKGEMRKEYLLTRDGFSLLVMGFTGEKALAWKLKYIRAFNAMEMMLKRIYEEKKQWEIERAKGVVIRHMLMDTIKMRMAESAHKRFAYPNYTKLIYKTLFGQSFAELK
;
A
#
# COMPACT_ATOMS: atom_id res chain seq x y z
N MET A 1 1.38 19.75 -11.44
CA MET A 1 0.18 18.92 -11.17
C MET A 1 -0.13 19.02 -9.68
N LEU A 2 -1.23 19.63 -9.33
CA LEU A 2 -1.71 19.77 -7.96
C LEU A 2 -2.63 18.58 -7.65
N VAL A 3 -2.26 17.79 -6.66
CA VAL A 3 -3.09 16.66 -6.22
C VAL A 3 -3.86 17.13 -5.00
N GLU A 4 -5.18 17.04 -5.04
CA GLU A 4 -6.06 17.42 -3.94
C GLU A 4 -6.63 16.19 -3.25
N VAL A 5 -6.70 16.24 -1.92
CA VAL A 5 -7.43 15.23 -1.14
C VAL A 5 -8.91 15.64 -1.13
N ARG A 6 -9.79 14.76 -1.59
CA ARG A 6 -11.24 14.97 -1.53
C ARG A 6 -11.93 13.77 -0.92
N GLN A 7 -12.99 14.01 -0.18
CA GLN A 7 -13.84 12.96 0.37
C GLN A 7 -14.79 12.43 -0.71
N TRP A 8 -14.65 11.13 -1.00
CA TRP A 8 -15.55 10.41 -1.90
C TRP A 8 -15.98 9.10 -1.26
N ASN A 9 -17.28 8.84 -1.16
CA ASN A 9 -17.85 7.63 -0.50
C ASN A 9 -17.29 7.39 0.92
N LYS A 10 -17.13 8.45 1.72
CA LYS A 10 -16.57 8.42 3.08
C LYS A 10 -15.08 8.03 3.16
N GLN A 11 -14.37 8.07 2.06
CA GLN A 11 -12.92 7.84 1.99
C GLN A 11 -12.21 9.09 1.46
N ASP A 12 -11.03 9.36 1.98
CA ASP A 12 -10.17 10.41 1.46
C ASP A 12 -9.46 9.90 0.20
N VAL A 13 -9.80 10.47 -0.96
CA VAL A 13 -9.25 10.09 -2.25
C VAL A 13 -8.40 11.22 -2.81
N LEU A 14 -7.19 10.87 -3.23
CA LEU A 14 -6.31 11.78 -3.97
C LEU A 14 -6.83 11.93 -5.39
N THR A 15 -7.12 13.17 -5.80
CA THR A 15 -7.63 13.48 -7.14
C THR A 15 -6.83 14.58 -7.81
N VAL A 16 -6.86 14.58 -9.15
CA VAL A 16 -6.34 15.64 -10.00
C VAL A 16 -7.42 16.09 -10.98
N SER A 17 -7.50 17.39 -11.26
CA SER A 17 -8.52 17.89 -12.19
C SER A 17 -8.14 17.61 -13.65
N SER A 18 -9.14 17.34 -14.48
CA SER A 18 -8.94 17.15 -15.94
C SER A 18 -8.34 18.39 -16.62
N ARG A 19 -8.48 19.59 -16.02
CA ARG A 19 -7.87 20.83 -16.52
C ARG A 19 -6.36 20.84 -16.26
N GLU A 20 -5.93 20.41 -15.07
CA GLU A 20 -4.51 20.30 -14.74
C GLU A 20 -3.82 19.26 -15.61
N VAL A 21 -4.48 18.13 -15.85
CA VAL A 21 -3.98 17.11 -16.79
C VAL A 21 -3.81 17.71 -18.18
N ALA A 22 -4.80 18.50 -18.66
CA ALA A 22 -4.71 19.18 -19.95
C ALA A 22 -3.50 20.13 -20.01
N GLN A 23 -3.29 20.91 -18.97
CA GLN A 23 -2.18 21.86 -18.87
C GLN A 23 -0.82 21.14 -18.83
N ASP A 24 -0.67 20.12 -17.98
CA ASP A 24 0.59 19.41 -17.80
C ASP A 24 1.03 18.67 -19.07
N PHE A 25 0.07 18.13 -19.84
CA PHE A 25 0.35 17.41 -21.08
C PHE A 25 0.19 18.26 -22.35
N GLU A 26 0.03 19.60 -22.20
CA GLU A 26 -0.11 20.54 -23.31
C GLU A 26 -1.23 20.13 -24.29
N LYS A 27 -2.36 19.69 -23.75
CA LYS A 27 -3.54 19.27 -24.51
C LYS A 27 -4.70 20.21 -24.24
N GLU A 28 -5.58 20.36 -25.22
CA GLU A 28 -6.83 21.07 -25.01
C GLU A 28 -7.73 20.32 -24.03
N HIS A 29 -8.30 21.03 -23.06
CA HIS A 29 -9.21 20.44 -22.07
C HIS A 29 -10.41 19.72 -22.71
N LYS A 30 -10.92 20.26 -23.84
CA LYS A 30 -11.98 19.61 -24.61
C LYS A 30 -11.61 18.19 -25.06
N ASN A 31 -10.36 17.99 -25.53
CA ASN A 31 -9.89 16.69 -25.98
C ASN A 31 -9.72 15.72 -24.79
N ILE A 32 -9.30 16.23 -23.64
CA ILE A 32 -9.25 15.43 -22.41
C ILE A 32 -10.64 14.95 -22.01
N LEU A 33 -11.66 15.84 -22.04
CA LEU A 33 -13.03 15.46 -21.73
C LEU A 33 -13.57 14.40 -22.69
N GLN A 34 -13.29 14.53 -23.99
CA GLN A 34 -13.70 13.54 -25.00
C GLN A 34 -13.05 12.17 -24.73
N ASN A 35 -11.74 12.14 -24.42
CA ASN A 35 -11.04 10.90 -24.10
C ASN A 35 -11.59 10.24 -22.83
N ILE A 36 -11.94 11.02 -21.82
CA ILE A 36 -12.57 10.50 -20.60
C ILE A 36 -13.94 9.89 -20.92
N GLU A 37 -14.78 10.60 -21.70
CA GLU A 37 -16.10 10.08 -22.08
C GLU A 37 -15.98 8.81 -22.95
N HIS A 38 -14.98 8.74 -23.82
CA HIS A 38 -14.72 7.55 -24.62
C HIS A 38 -14.33 6.36 -23.72
N LEU A 39 -13.40 6.57 -22.79
CA LEU A 39 -13.01 5.53 -21.81
C LEU A 39 -14.21 5.08 -20.97
N ARG A 40 -15.01 6.02 -20.48
CA ARG A 40 -16.23 5.70 -19.70
C ARG A 40 -17.24 4.88 -20.51
N GLY A 41 -17.38 5.18 -21.80
CA GLY A 41 -18.26 4.44 -22.69
C GLY A 41 -17.77 3.02 -23.01
N GLN A 42 -16.48 2.74 -22.85
CA GLN A 42 -15.90 1.42 -23.06
C GLN A 42 -15.88 0.56 -21.79
N MET A 43 -16.06 1.17 -20.60
CA MET A 43 -16.12 0.44 -19.33
C MET A 43 -17.44 -0.33 -19.26
N GLU A 44 -17.34 -1.58 -18.81
CA GLU A 44 -18.53 -2.39 -18.55
C GLU A 44 -19.37 -1.78 -17.41
N PRO A 45 -20.71 -1.95 -17.42
CA PRO A 45 -21.58 -1.40 -16.40
C PRO A 45 -21.24 -1.84 -14.97
N ALA A 46 -20.59 -3.01 -14.81
CA ALA A 46 -20.11 -3.53 -13.52
C ALA A 46 -18.88 -2.79 -13.00
N GLU A 47 -18.09 -2.17 -13.87
CA GLU A 47 -16.95 -1.36 -13.46
C GLU A 47 -17.44 0.04 -13.09
N ASN A 48 -17.34 0.39 -11.83
CA ASN A 48 -17.76 1.69 -11.32
C ASN A 48 -16.90 2.82 -11.91
N SER A 49 -17.24 3.30 -13.11
CA SER A 49 -16.52 4.40 -13.78
C SER A 49 -16.41 5.66 -12.90
N ALA A 50 -17.33 5.83 -11.93
CA ALA A 50 -17.26 6.91 -10.95
C ALA A 50 -16.08 6.76 -9.96
N GLY A 51 -15.54 5.56 -9.80
CA GLY A 51 -14.30 5.32 -9.03
C GLY A 51 -13.04 5.78 -9.76
N TYR A 52 -13.11 6.05 -11.06
CA TYR A 52 -12.00 6.52 -11.90
C TYR A 52 -12.13 7.99 -12.25
N PHE A 53 -13.35 8.41 -12.69
CA PHE A 53 -13.65 9.74 -13.22
C PHE A 53 -14.86 10.33 -12.50
N ILE A 54 -14.62 11.17 -11.52
CA ILE A 54 -15.66 11.81 -10.70
C ILE A 54 -16.16 13.07 -11.44
N PRO A 55 -17.43 13.14 -11.86
CA PRO A 55 -17.98 14.33 -12.48
C PRO A 55 -17.92 15.52 -11.54
N ALA A 56 -17.46 16.66 -12.03
CA ALA A 56 -17.36 17.91 -11.29
C ALA A 56 -17.66 19.10 -12.19
N MET A 57 -17.81 20.27 -11.59
CA MET A 57 -18.01 21.54 -12.29
C MET A 57 -17.02 22.56 -11.74
N TYR A 58 -16.52 23.42 -12.61
CA TYR A 58 -15.70 24.56 -12.21
C TYR A 58 -16.28 25.86 -12.81
N ARG A 59 -15.93 26.97 -12.19
CA ARG A 59 -16.29 28.28 -12.71
C ARG A 59 -15.15 28.82 -13.57
N ASP A 60 -15.45 29.15 -14.82
CA ASP A 60 -14.47 29.70 -15.74
C ASP A 60 -14.19 31.19 -15.47
N ALA A 61 -13.24 31.79 -16.21
CA ALA A 61 -12.88 33.20 -16.08
C ALA A 61 -14.04 34.18 -16.40
N LYS A 62 -15.06 33.72 -17.10
CA LYS A 62 -16.28 34.50 -17.39
C LYS A 62 -17.38 34.32 -16.37
N GLY A 63 -17.13 33.48 -15.34
CA GLY A 63 -18.11 33.17 -14.30
C GLY A 63 -19.09 32.06 -14.64
N GLU A 64 -18.95 31.39 -15.81
CA GLU A 64 -19.81 30.31 -16.25
C GLU A 64 -19.38 28.97 -15.62
N MET A 65 -20.38 28.14 -15.29
CA MET A 65 -20.12 26.77 -14.82
C MET A 65 -19.81 25.86 -15.99
N ARG A 66 -18.64 25.24 -15.95
CA ARG A 66 -18.13 24.34 -16.98
C ARG A 66 -17.87 22.94 -16.39
N LYS A 67 -18.09 21.92 -17.22
CA LYS A 67 -17.85 20.53 -16.86
C LYS A 67 -16.35 20.25 -16.73
N GLU A 68 -15.99 19.54 -15.69
CA GLU A 68 -14.67 18.90 -15.52
C GLU A 68 -14.83 17.51 -14.92
N TYR A 69 -13.75 16.74 -14.89
CA TYR A 69 -13.64 15.51 -14.14
C TYR A 69 -12.51 15.62 -13.14
N LEU A 70 -12.74 15.07 -11.96
CA LEU A 70 -11.68 14.78 -10.99
C LEU A 70 -11.28 13.33 -11.21
N LEU A 71 -10.01 13.13 -11.53
CA LEU A 71 -9.44 11.83 -11.81
C LEU A 71 -8.79 11.28 -10.55
N THR A 72 -9.15 10.08 -10.16
CA THR A 72 -8.38 9.31 -9.16
C THR A 72 -7.03 8.91 -9.77
N ARG A 73 -6.12 8.38 -8.95
CA ARG A 73 -4.84 7.85 -9.44
C ARG A 73 -5.02 6.87 -10.61
N ASP A 74 -6.00 5.98 -10.49
CA ASP A 74 -6.24 4.94 -11.48
C ASP A 74 -6.89 5.51 -12.75
N GLY A 75 -7.85 6.44 -12.61
CA GLY A 75 -8.44 7.18 -13.73
C GLY A 75 -7.42 8.03 -14.48
N PHE A 76 -6.52 8.71 -13.76
CA PHE A 76 -5.40 9.42 -14.35
C PHE A 76 -4.47 8.48 -15.12
N SER A 77 -4.12 7.33 -14.53
CA SER A 77 -3.25 6.34 -15.18
C SER A 77 -3.86 5.81 -16.47
N LEU A 78 -5.14 5.43 -16.45
CA LEU A 78 -5.87 4.98 -17.64
C LEU A 78 -5.85 6.02 -18.76
N LEU A 79 -6.17 7.27 -18.42
CA LEU A 79 -6.21 8.37 -19.39
C LEU A 79 -4.82 8.61 -20.03
N VAL A 80 -3.76 8.69 -19.20
CA VAL A 80 -2.40 9.01 -19.67
C VAL A 80 -1.77 7.83 -20.41
N MET A 81 -2.15 6.58 -20.12
CA MET A 81 -1.72 5.43 -20.93
C MET A 81 -2.13 5.54 -22.40
N GLY A 82 -3.24 6.18 -22.70
CA GLY A 82 -3.68 6.48 -24.07
C GLY A 82 -2.96 7.65 -24.72
N PHE A 83 -2.24 8.48 -23.98
CA PHE A 83 -1.57 9.65 -24.54
C PHE A 83 -0.32 9.27 -25.35
N THR A 84 -0.04 10.06 -26.38
CA THR A 84 1.18 10.01 -27.19
C THR A 84 2.01 11.26 -27.00
N GLY A 85 3.28 11.21 -27.42
CA GLY A 85 4.22 12.31 -27.35
C GLY A 85 5.23 12.17 -26.19
N GLU A 86 6.25 13.04 -26.20
CA GLU A 86 7.42 12.95 -25.36
C GLU A 86 7.10 13.05 -23.85
N LYS A 87 6.23 14.00 -23.47
CA LYS A 87 5.79 14.18 -22.08
C LYS A 87 5.04 12.96 -21.54
N ALA A 88 4.17 12.37 -22.37
CA ALA A 88 3.44 11.16 -22.01
C ALA A 88 4.39 9.96 -21.85
N LEU A 89 5.36 9.81 -22.75
CA LEU A 89 6.37 8.76 -22.66
C LEU A 89 7.23 8.92 -21.40
N ALA A 90 7.70 10.12 -21.11
CA ALA A 90 8.50 10.41 -19.90
C ALA A 90 7.72 10.07 -18.62
N TRP A 91 6.41 10.38 -18.57
CA TRP A 91 5.55 10.02 -17.47
C TRP A 91 5.37 8.50 -17.35
N LYS A 92 5.10 7.79 -18.46
CA LYS A 92 4.96 6.33 -18.48
C LYS A 92 6.21 5.64 -17.94
N LEU A 93 7.41 6.12 -18.33
CA LEU A 93 8.67 5.58 -17.83
C LEU A 93 8.85 5.82 -16.32
N LYS A 94 8.48 6.99 -15.81
CA LYS A 94 8.47 7.26 -14.36
C LYS A 94 7.51 6.35 -13.60
N TYR A 95 6.31 6.14 -14.15
CA TYR A 95 5.32 5.25 -13.56
C TYR A 95 5.82 3.81 -13.48
N ILE A 96 6.39 3.28 -14.59
CA ILE A 96 6.97 1.92 -14.65
C ILE A 96 8.09 1.77 -13.61
N ARG A 97 9.00 2.75 -13.51
CA ARG A 97 10.08 2.72 -12.52
C ARG A 97 9.55 2.71 -11.08
N ALA A 98 8.55 3.53 -10.78
CA ALA A 98 7.91 3.56 -9.47
C ALA A 98 7.21 2.24 -9.15
N PHE A 99 6.51 1.63 -10.11
CA PHE A 99 5.89 0.32 -9.96
C PHE A 99 6.92 -0.78 -9.67
N ASN A 100 7.99 -0.83 -10.45
CA ASN A 100 9.06 -1.80 -10.26
C ASN A 100 9.74 -1.64 -8.87
N ALA A 101 9.96 -0.40 -8.42
CA ALA A 101 10.50 -0.14 -7.09
C ALA A 101 9.56 -0.63 -5.98
N MET A 102 8.25 -0.40 -6.11
CA MET A 102 7.25 -0.92 -5.17
C MET A 102 7.20 -2.45 -5.18
N GLU A 103 7.26 -3.08 -6.36
CA GLU A 103 7.29 -4.55 -6.48
C GLU A 103 8.52 -5.14 -5.77
N MET A 104 9.70 -4.56 -5.98
CA MET A 104 10.92 -4.98 -5.31
C MET A 104 10.81 -4.84 -3.78
N MET A 105 10.25 -3.72 -3.32
CA MET A 105 10.03 -3.48 -1.88
C MET A 105 9.06 -4.50 -1.28
N LEU A 106 7.96 -4.80 -1.96
CA LEU A 106 6.99 -5.81 -1.51
C LEU A 106 7.61 -7.21 -1.45
N LYS A 107 8.42 -7.60 -2.46
CA LYS A 107 9.14 -8.87 -2.44
C LYS A 107 10.07 -8.96 -1.24
N ARG A 108 10.84 -7.89 -0.97
CA ARG A 108 11.73 -7.83 0.18
C ARG A 108 10.97 -7.97 1.51
N ILE A 109 9.89 -7.22 1.71
CA ILE A 109 9.05 -7.31 2.91
C ILE A 109 8.50 -8.72 3.10
N TYR A 110 8.07 -9.36 2.01
CA TYR A 110 7.56 -10.73 2.05
C TYR A 110 8.65 -11.74 2.45
N GLU A 111 9.86 -11.61 1.89
CA GLU A 111 10.99 -12.47 2.23
C GLU A 111 11.43 -12.29 3.69
N GLU A 112 11.53 -11.04 4.17
CA GLU A 112 11.85 -10.73 5.56
C GLU A 112 10.79 -11.32 6.53
N LYS A 113 9.51 -11.18 6.20
CA LYS A 113 8.42 -11.78 7.00
C LYS A 113 8.49 -13.30 7.02
N LYS A 114 8.73 -13.93 5.87
CA LYS A 114 8.88 -15.39 5.76
C LYS A 114 10.06 -15.89 6.60
N GLN A 115 11.19 -15.19 6.53
CA GLN A 115 12.37 -15.54 7.32
C GLN A 115 12.10 -15.41 8.82
N TRP A 116 11.42 -14.34 9.24
CA TRP A 116 11.02 -14.15 10.63
C TRP A 116 10.10 -15.26 11.14
N GLU A 117 9.12 -15.70 10.33
CA GLU A 117 8.22 -16.82 10.66
C GLU A 117 8.99 -18.13 10.86
N ILE A 118 9.98 -18.42 10.00
CA ILE A 118 10.86 -19.59 10.10
C ILE A 118 11.68 -19.55 11.41
N GLU A 119 12.30 -18.43 11.70
CA GLU A 119 13.10 -18.27 12.92
C GLU A 119 12.23 -18.38 14.18
N ARG A 120 11.05 -17.82 14.17
CA ARG A 120 10.06 -17.95 15.24
C ARG A 120 9.65 -19.41 15.46
N ALA A 121 9.37 -20.12 14.37
CA ALA A 121 9.00 -21.55 14.45
C ALA A 121 10.13 -22.41 15.06
N LYS A 122 11.39 -22.18 14.64
CA LYS A 122 12.57 -22.81 15.24
C LYS A 122 12.66 -22.52 16.74
N GLY A 123 12.48 -21.26 17.12
CA GLY A 123 12.50 -20.85 18.55
C GLY A 123 11.42 -21.54 19.38
N VAL A 124 10.22 -21.74 18.84
CA VAL A 124 9.14 -22.47 19.51
C VAL A 124 9.52 -23.94 19.73
N VAL A 125 10.06 -24.63 18.71
CA VAL A 125 10.50 -26.02 18.80
C VAL A 125 11.61 -26.19 19.86
N ILE A 126 12.65 -25.34 19.80
CA ILE A 126 13.74 -25.35 20.79
C ILE A 126 13.20 -25.14 22.20
N ARG A 127 12.27 -24.21 22.37
CA ARG A 127 11.63 -23.96 23.67
C ARG A 127 10.89 -25.19 24.19
N HIS A 128 10.12 -25.88 23.35
CA HIS A 128 9.42 -27.11 23.74
C HIS A 128 10.40 -28.20 24.16
N MET A 129 11.46 -28.44 23.38
CA MET A 129 12.49 -29.43 23.72
C MET A 129 13.16 -29.13 25.05
N LEU A 130 13.51 -27.85 25.30
CA LEU A 130 14.09 -27.42 26.58
C LEU A 130 13.13 -27.63 27.74
N MET A 131 11.83 -27.28 27.54
CA MET A 131 10.82 -27.48 28.59
C MET A 131 10.59 -28.94 28.90
N ASP A 132 10.60 -29.84 27.92
CA ASP A 132 10.46 -31.29 28.14
C ASP A 132 11.69 -31.87 28.83
N THR A 133 12.89 -31.41 28.47
CA THR A 133 14.12 -31.79 29.18
C THR A 133 14.08 -31.36 30.65
N ILE A 134 13.59 -30.14 30.94
CA ILE A 134 13.39 -29.64 32.29
C ILE A 134 12.36 -30.50 33.05
N LYS A 135 11.24 -30.86 32.42
CA LYS A 135 10.24 -31.75 33.01
C LYS A 135 10.83 -33.08 33.46
N MET A 136 11.63 -33.71 32.57
CA MET A 136 12.28 -34.99 32.88
C MET A 136 13.24 -34.90 34.06
N ARG A 137 14.05 -33.83 34.16
CA ARG A 137 15.03 -33.66 35.23
C ARG A 137 14.45 -33.26 36.60
N MET A 138 13.22 -32.70 36.57
CA MET A 138 12.60 -32.08 37.75
C MET A 138 11.55 -32.96 38.42
N ALA A 139 11.46 -34.25 38.07
CA ALA A 139 10.45 -35.15 38.63
C ALA A 139 10.41 -35.16 40.17
N GLU A 140 11.49 -34.83 40.82
CA GLU A 140 11.66 -34.96 42.30
C GLU A 140 11.98 -33.62 43.05
N SER A 141 11.96 -32.45 42.42
CA SER A 141 12.35 -31.20 43.08
C SER A 141 11.22 -30.50 43.82
N ALA A 142 11.44 -30.07 45.07
CA ALA A 142 10.51 -29.26 45.87
C ALA A 142 10.22 -27.88 45.25
N HIS A 143 11.07 -27.38 44.38
CA HIS A 143 10.95 -26.06 43.74
C HIS A 143 10.40 -26.10 42.30
N LYS A 144 9.75 -27.17 41.88
CA LYS A 144 9.18 -27.37 40.53
C LYS A 144 8.42 -26.16 39.98
N ARG A 145 7.57 -25.53 40.79
CA ARG A 145 6.73 -24.41 40.37
C ARG A 145 7.46 -23.18 39.86
N PHE A 146 8.69 -22.97 40.30
CA PHE A 146 9.52 -21.83 39.95
C PHE A 146 10.48 -22.09 38.78
N ALA A 147 10.67 -23.34 38.42
CA ALA A 147 11.65 -23.72 37.41
C ALA A 147 11.32 -23.19 36.04
N TYR A 148 10.07 -23.39 35.57
CA TYR A 148 9.64 -22.91 34.24
C TYR A 148 9.79 -21.39 34.09
N PRO A 149 9.26 -20.55 34.98
CA PRO A 149 9.47 -19.12 34.90
C PRO A 149 10.95 -18.71 34.88
N ASN A 150 11.78 -19.36 35.70
CA ASN A 150 13.19 -19.02 35.79
C ASN A 150 13.98 -19.42 34.55
N TYR A 151 13.75 -20.63 34.02
CA TYR A 151 14.36 -21.06 32.75
C TYR A 151 13.88 -20.23 31.57
N THR A 152 12.62 -19.87 31.52
CA THR A 152 12.10 -18.96 30.45
C THR A 152 12.82 -17.61 30.53
N LYS A 153 12.94 -17.01 31.71
CA LYS A 153 13.69 -15.75 31.90
C LYS A 153 15.14 -15.88 31.46
N LEU A 154 15.80 -16.98 31.86
CA LEU A 154 17.19 -17.24 31.49
C LEU A 154 17.37 -17.36 29.96
N ILE A 155 16.49 -18.12 29.28
CA ILE A 155 16.52 -18.28 27.85
C ILE A 155 16.40 -16.93 27.15
N TYR A 156 15.41 -16.10 27.51
CA TYR A 156 15.25 -14.78 26.95
C TYR A 156 16.47 -13.88 27.18
N LYS A 157 17.01 -13.88 28.39
CA LYS A 157 18.20 -13.11 28.70
C LYS A 157 19.43 -13.57 27.89
N THR A 158 19.58 -14.88 27.69
CA THR A 158 20.72 -15.45 26.96
C THR A 158 20.61 -15.22 25.44
N LEU A 159 19.40 -15.36 24.88
CA LEU A 159 19.19 -15.24 23.43
C LEU A 159 19.08 -13.79 22.96
N PHE A 160 18.48 -12.93 23.76
CA PHE A 160 18.14 -11.56 23.33
C PHE A 160 18.87 -10.47 24.12
N GLY A 161 19.66 -10.85 25.13
CA GLY A 161 20.34 -9.88 26.00
C GLY A 161 19.41 -9.08 26.92
N GLN A 162 18.09 -9.29 26.82
CA GLN A 162 17.02 -8.51 27.46
C GLN A 162 16.06 -9.43 28.21
N SER A 163 15.40 -8.90 29.26
CA SER A 163 14.36 -9.65 29.97
C SER A 163 13.07 -9.72 29.17
N PHE A 164 12.23 -10.73 29.43
CA PHE A 164 10.89 -10.85 28.77
C PHE A 164 9.99 -9.63 28.99
N ALA A 165 10.19 -8.88 30.09
CA ALA A 165 9.43 -7.67 30.38
C ALA A 165 9.84 -6.47 29.50
N GLU A 166 11.09 -6.45 29.02
CA GLU A 166 11.66 -5.40 28.16
C GLU A 166 11.36 -5.64 26.67
N LEU A 167 10.94 -6.89 26.31
CA LEU A 167 10.58 -7.28 24.95
C LEU A 167 9.07 -7.16 24.65
N LYS A 168 8.27 -6.71 25.62
CA LYS A 168 6.81 -6.54 25.52
C LYS A 168 6.43 -5.09 25.33
#